data_8221a4e88f5a305647bf386a387ec06b
#
_entry.id   8221a4e88f5a305647bf386a387ec06b
#
_cell.length_a   1.000
_cell.length_b   1.000
_cell.length_c   1.000
_cell.angle_alpha   90.00
_cell.angle_beta   90.00
_cell.angle_gamma   90.00
#
_symmetry.space_group_name_H-M   'P 1'
#
loop_
_entity.id
_entity.type
_entity.pdbx_description
1 polymer ?
#
loop_
_entity_poly.entity_id
_entity_poly.type
_entity_poly.pdbx_seq_one_letter_code
_entity_poly.pdbx_strand_id
1 'polypeptide(L)'
;TLLLTFFYRQMPELIERGYIYIAQPPLYKVKKGKQEQYIKDEDVLLQYQTTLALDGATLHVNESAPGIGGEQLERLVLQYRGVQGLIGRLARRLPEAVLNQLVYLPVLDQAMLQDQAAVTAWCARLQQTLEDQGTNGSQFVVSVEHNIERQIHVPHISLRQHGIDHQYHLSYDFVHSAEYRQIVALGEQIASLVE
;
A
#
# COMPACT_ATOMS: atom_id res chain seq x y z
N THR A 1 -12.20 22.44 -21.89
CA THR A 1 -13.44 22.94 -21.24
C THR A 1 -14.09 24.05 -22.08
N LEU A 2 -13.34 25.11 -22.48
CA LEU A 2 -13.90 26.24 -23.26
C LEU A 2 -14.53 25.81 -24.58
N LEU A 3 -13.90 24.92 -25.35
CA LEU A 3 -14.45 24.40 -26.60
C LEU A 3 -15.74 23.61 -26.38
N LEU A 4 -15.84 22.79 -25.35
CA LEU A 4 -17.08 22.07 -24.99
C LEU A 4 -18.19 23.03 -24.62
N THR A 5 -17.90 24.08 -23.86
CA THR A 5 -18.85 25.12 -23.50
C THR A 5 -19.32 25.88 -24.75
N PHE A 6 -18.42 26.15 -25.71
CA PHE A 6 -18.78 26.77 -26.99
C PHE A 6 -19.74 25.90 -27.77
N PHE A 7 -19.42 24.61 -27.98
CA PHE A 7 -20.29 23.68 -28.72
C PHE A 7 -21.64 23.49 -28.03
N TYR A 8 -21.64 23.39 -26.70
CA TYR A 8 -22.88 23.29 -25.93
C TYR A 8 -23.83 24.47 -26.16
N ARG A 9 -23.27 25.71 -26.21
CA ARG A 9 -24.07 26.93 -26.38
C ARG A 9 -24.46 27.24 -27.81
N GLN A 10 -23.55 26.98 -28.75
CA GLN A 10 -23.73 27.41 -30.14
C GLN A 10 -24.21 26.29 -31.08
N MET A 11 -23.93 25.04 -30.72
CA MET A 11 -24.23 23.86 -31.54
C MET A 11 -24.69 22.68 -30.67
N PRO A 12 -25.79 22.81 -29.90
CA PRO A 12 -26.20 21.76 -28.97
C PRO A 12 -26.50 20.43 -29.63
N GLU A 13 -26.99 20.44 -30.88
CA GLU A 13 -27.26 19.23 -31.63
C GLU A 13 -26.06 18.32 -31.83
N LEU A 14 -24.83 18.85 -31.85
CA LEU A 14 -23.61 18.02 -31.95
C LEU A 14 -23.38 17.18 -30.69
N ILE A 15 -23.78 17.71 -29.53
CA ILE A 15 -23.69 17.01 -28.25
C ILE A 15 -24.82 16.01 -28.13
N GLU A 16 -26.08 16.41 -28.43
CA GLU A 16 -27.27 15.56 -28.34
C GLU A 16 -27.16 14.34 -29.26
N ARG A 17 -26.57 14.51 -30.46
CA ARG A 17 -26.38 13.42 -31.43
C ARG A 17 -25.08 12.61 -31.17
N GLY A 18 -24.31 12.94 -30.15
CA GLY A 18 -23.09 12.21 -29.78
C GLY A 18 -21.94 12.34 -30.79
N TYR A 19 -21.86 13.45 -31.53
CA TYR A 19 -20.82 13.68 -32.55
C TYR A 19 -19.53 14.28 -31.98
N ILE A 20 -19.50 14.58 -30.69
CA ILE A 20 -18.29 15.10 -30.03
C ILE A 20 -17.48 13.97 -29.41
N TYR A 21 -16.23 13.85 -29.86
CA TYR A 21 -15.28 12.87 -29.36
C TYR A 21 -14.10 13.61 -28.71
N ILE A 22 -13.70 13.15 -27.53
CA ILE A 22 -12.49 13.63 -26.86
C ILE A 22 -11.38 12.66 -27.18
N ALA A 23 -10.38 13.14 -27.93
CA ALA A 23 -9.18 12.35 -28.18
C ALA A 23 -8.36 12.20 -26.89
N GLN A 24 -8.02 10.97 -26.55
CA GLN A 24 -7.10 10.64 -25.46
C GLN A 24 -5.82 10.04 -26.06
N PRO A 25 -4.84 10.88 -26.44
CA PRO A 25 -3.58 10.37 -26.97
C PRO A 25 -2.85 9.59 -25.86
N PRO A 26 -2.06 8.56 -26.24
CA PRO A 26 -1.24 7.84 -25.28
C PRO A 26 -0.22 8.80 -24.65
N LEU A 27 -0.02 8.65 -23.34
CA LEU A 27 0.89 9.54 -22.58
C LEU A 27 2.36 9.20 -22.83
N TYR A 28 2.66 7.93 -23.16
CA TYR A 28 4.03 7.45 -23.27
C TYR A 28 4.24 6.70 -24.58
N LYS A 29 5.45 6.83 -25.12
CA LYS A 29 5.98 5.99 -26.20
C LYS A 29 7.22 5.30 -25.68
N VAL A 30 7.20 3.96 -25.61
CA VAL A 30 8.33 3.15 -25.19
C VAL A 30 8.97 2.47 -26.40
N LYS A 31 10.30 2.31 -26.36
CA LYS A 31 11.06 1.65 -27.42
C LYS A 31 12.04 0.66 -26.79
N LYS A 32 11.97 -0.60 -27.23
CA LYS A 32 12.95 -1.64 -26.90
C LYS A 32 13.49 -2.23 -28.19
N GLY A 33 14.74 -1.90 -28.52
CA GLY A 33 15.34 -2.29 -29.81
C GLY A 33 14.58 -1.73 -31.01
N LYS A 34 13.99 -2.60 -31.83
CA LYS A 34 13.19 -2.23 -33.02
C LYS A 34 11.69 -2.12 -32.73
N GLN A 35 11.23 -2.56 -31.54
CA GLN A 35 9.83 -2.52 -31.17
C GLN A 35 9.50 -1.19 -30.52
N GLU A 36 8.41 -0.57 -30.96
CA GLU A 36 7.83 0.64 -30.39
C GLU A 36 6.41 0.34 -29.94
N GLN A 37 6.05 0.80 -28.73
CA GLN A 37 4.72 0.64 -28.18
C GLN A 37 4.25 1.95 -27.58
N TYR A 38 2.98 2.28 -27.82
CA TYR A 38 2.31 3.40 -27.18
C TYR A 38 1.57 2.94 -25.93
N ILE A 39 1.76 3.65 -24.84
CA ILE A 39 1.21 3.32 -23.53
C ILE A 39 0.28 4.44 -23.09
N LYS A 40 -0.93 4.06 -22.71
CA LYS A 40 -2.04 4.95 -22.45
C LYS A 40 -1.85 5.81 -21.21
N ASP A 41 -1.40 5.19 -20.12
CA ASP A 41 -1.32 5.79 -18.80
C ASP A 41 -0.14 5.24 -18.01
N GLU A 42 0.03 5.77 -16.79
CA GLU A 42 1.14 5.43 -15.90
C GLU A 42 1.04 4.00 -15.36
N ASP A 43 -0.18 3.52 -15.11
CA ASP A 43 -0.39 2.16 -14.58
C ASP A 43 0.05 1.10 -15.61
N VAL A 44 -0.32 1.29 -16.88
CA VAL A 44 0.12 0.41 -17.99
C VAL A 44 1.62 0.52 -18.21
N LEU A 45 2.22 1.71 -18.06
CA LEU A 45 3.68 1.86 -18.14
C LEU A 45 4.37 1.09 -17.02
N LEU A 46 3.85 1.19 -15.82
CA LEU A 46 4.37 0.48 -14.65
C LEU A 46 4.31 -1.03 -14.83
N GLN A 47 3.17 -1.54 -15.32
CA GLN A 47 3.01 -2.96 -15.63
C GLN A 47 4.02 -3.41 -16.69
N TYR A 48 4.16 -2.66 -17.80
CA TYR A 48 5.13 -2.95 -18.85
C TYR A 48 6.57 -3.00 -18.31
N GLN A 49 6.96 -2.01 -17.50
CA GLN A 49 8.29 -1.99 -16.87
C GLN A 49 8.49 -3.17 -15.93
N THR A 50 7.47 -3.55 -15.16
CA THR A 50 7.53 -4.67 -14.23
C THR A 50 7.70 -5.99 -15.00
N THR A 51 6.91 -6.23 -16.03
CA THR A 51 7.05 -7.42 -16.91
C THR A 51 8.44 -7.51 -17.52
N LEU A 52 8.99 -6.38 -18.01
CA LEU A 52 10.33 -6.34 -18.56
C LEU A 52 11.43 -6.62 -17.52
N ALA A 53 11.29 -6.10 -16.31
CA ALA A 53 12.26 -6.27 -15.25
C ALA A 53 12.28 -7.70 -14.70
N LEU A 54 11.14 -8.39 -14.76
CA LEU A 54 10.98 -9.75 -14.27
C LEU A 54 11.22 -10.83 -15.35
N ASP A 55 11.54 -10.42 -16.59
CA ASP A 55 11.84 -11.35 -17.67
C ASP A 55 13.07 -12.20 -17.32
N GLY A 56 12.86 -13.51 -17.13
CA GLY A 56 13.88 -14.45 -16.68
C GLY A 56 14.28 -14.35 -15.20
N ALA A 57 13.61 -13.51 -14.40
CA ALA A 57 13.87 -13.41 -12.97
C ALA A 57 13.17 -14.54 -12.19
N THR A 58 13.85 -15.03 -11.15
CA THR A 58 13.30 -16.00 -10.19
C THR A 58 13.62 -15.54 -8.78
N LEU A 59 12.62 -15.63 -7.90
CA LEU A 59 12.76 -15.35 -6.47
C LEU A 59 12.87 -16.69 -5.73
N HIS A 60 13.94 -16.86 -4.96
CA HIS A 60 14.11 -17.99 -4.05
C HIS A 60 13.94 -17.48 -2.61
N VAL A 61 13.04 -18.12 -1.87
CA VAL A 61 12.80 -17.77 -0.45
C VAL A 61 13.98 -18.26 0.43
N ASN A 62 14.55 -19.42 0.04
CA ASN A 62 15.74 -19.98 0.65
C ASN A 62 16.49 -20.81 -0.41
N GLU A 63 17.71 -21.29 -0.09
CA GLU A 63 18.54 -22.05 -1.04
C GLU A 63 17.91 -23.36 -1.54
N SER A 64 16.98 -23.95 -0.78
CA SER A 64 16.33 -25.23 -1.08
C SER A 64 14.91 -25.06 -1.64
N ALA A 65 14.33 -23.85 -1.59
CA ALA A 65 12.99 -23.60 -2.08
C ALA A 65 12.93 -23.54 -3.61
N PRO A 66 11.84 -24.02 -4.23
CA PRO A 66 11.63 -23.84 -5.66
C PRO A 66 11.57 -22.35 -6.00
N GLY A 67 12.15 -21.98 -7.16
CA GLY A 67 12.13 -20.59 -7.62
C GLY A 67 10.71 -20.16 -8.04
N ILE A 68 10.27 -19.03 -7.54
CA ILE A 68 9.03 -18.37 -7.93
C ILE A 68 9.36 -17.47 -9.12
N GLY A 69 8.73 -17.68 -10.26
CA GLY A 69 8.98 -16.91 -11.48
C GLY A 69 7.70 -16.67 -12.30
N GLY A 70 7.86 -16.01 -13.45
CA GLY A 70 6.77 -15.77 -14.39
C GLY A 70 5.61 -14.99 -13.77
N GLU A 71 4.38 -15.40 -14.08
CA GLU A 71 3.15 -14.70 -13.65
C GLU A 71 2.97 -14.62 -12.12
N GLN A 72 3.48 -15.61 -11.36
CA GLN A 72 3.37 -15.60 -9.90
C GLN A 72 4.23 -14.49 -9.31
N LEU A 73 5.47 -14.36 -9.78
CA LEU A 73 6.38 -13.29 -9.34
C LEU A 73 5.86 -11.92 -9.78
N GLU A 74 5.36 -11.79 -10.99
CA GLU A 74 4.79 -10.54 -11.50
C GLU A 74 3.60 -10.09 -10.63
N ARG A 75 2.70 -11.00 -10.31
CA ARG A 75 1.54 -10.72 -9.44
C ARG A 75 1.97 -10.26 -8.05
N LEU A 76 2.93 -10.95 -7.44
CA LEU A 76 3.46 -10.59 -6.13
C LEU A 76 4.09 -9.19 -6.14
N VAL A 77 4.90 -8.88 -7.14
CA VAL A 77 5.57 -7.58 -7.28
C VAL A 77 4.55 -6.45 -7.49
N LEU A 78 3.51 -6.68 -8.32
CA LEU A 78 2.45 -5.70 -8.53
C LEU A 78 1.65 -5.43 -7.25
N GLN A 79 1.32 -6.49 -6.48
CA GLN A 79 0.66 -6.33 -5.18
C GLN A 79 1.54 -5.58 -4.18
N TYR A 80 2.81 -5.95 -4.07
CA TYR A 80 3.77 -5.27 -3.20
C TYR A 80 3.85 -3.77 -3.53
N ARG A 81 3.99 -3.42 -4.80
CA ARG A 81 4.03 -2.01 -5.25
C ARG A 81 2.71 -1.28 -4.96
N GLY A 82 1.58 -1.95 -5.16
CA GLY A 82 0.26 -1.40 -4.81
C GLY A 82 0.17 -1.04 -3.33
N VAL A 83 0.62 -1.94 -2.45
CA VAL A 83 0.65 -1.72 -1.00
C VAL A 83 1.66 -0.64 -0.63
N GLN A 84 2.84 -0.58 -1.26
CA GLN A 84 3.81 0.50 -1.02
C GLN A 84 3.24 1.88 -1.43
N GLY A 85 2.55 1.96 -2.56
CA GLY A 85 1.83 3.18 -2.95
C GLY A 85 0.72 3.57 -1.97
N LEU A 86 0.02 2.58 -1.39
CA LEU A 86 -0.98 2.79 -0.34
C LEU A 86 -0.33 3.31 0.95
N ILE A 87 0.76 2.68 1.39
CA ILE A 87 1.54 3.11 2.58
C ILE A 87 2.00 4.56 2.41
N GLY A 88 2.54 4.93 1.24
CA GLY A 88 2.94 6.31 0.95
C GLY A 88 1.79 7.33 1.07
N ARG A 89 0.55 6.94 0.73
CA ARG A 89 -0.63 7.80 0.97
C ARG A 89 -1.01 7.89 2.45
N LEU A 90 -0.97 6.77 3.16
CA LEU A 90 -1.28 6.68 4.59
C LEU A 90 -0.20 7.34 5.46
N ALA A 91 1.04 7.46 4.97
CA ALA A 91 2.16 8.10 5.67
C ALA A 91 1.92 9.57 6.03
N ARG A 92 0.87 10.18 5.45
CA ARG A 92 0.39 11.52 5.86
C ARG A 92 -0.35 11.52 7.20
N ARG A 93 -0.79 10.37 7.69
CA ARG A 93 -1.62 10.22 8.90
C ARG A 93 -0.99 9.31 9.95
N LEU A 94 -0.19 8.34 9.54
CA LEU A 94 0.46 7.35 10.40
C LEU A 94 1.94 7.25 10.04
N PRO A 95 2.83 6.95 10.97
CA PRO A 95 4.26 6.82 10.67
C PRO A 95 4.51 5.71 9.65
N GLU A 96 5.26 6.02 8.60
CA GLU A 96 5.58 5.08 7.51
C GLU A 96 6.30 3.83 8.03
N ALA A 97 7.20 3.98 8.99
CA ALA A 97 7.87 2.86 9.63
C ALA A 97 6.89 1.87 10.26
N VAL A 98 5.85 2.37 10.95
CA VAL A 98 4.78 1.53 11.52
C VAL A 98 3.99 0.84 10.42
N LEU A 99 3.56 1.58 9.38
CA LEU A 99 2.77 1.03 8.28
C LEU A 99 3.50 -0.11 7.55
N ASN A 100 4.81 0.03 7.35
CA ASN A 100 5.63 -1.02 6.74
C ASN A 100 5.68 -2.29 7.61
N GLN A 101 5.64 -2.16 8.94
CA GLN A 101 5.62 -3.32 9.85
C GLN A 101 4.29 -4.07 9.85
N LEU A 102 3.17 -3.38 9.53
CA LEU A 102 1.86 -4.04 9.48
C LEU A 102 1.78 -5.19 8.46
N VAL A 103 2.66 -5.20 7.47
CA VAL A 103 2.76 -6.31 6.50
C VAL A 103 3.24 -7.59 7.17
N TYR A 104 4.08 -7.50 8.21
CA TYR A 104 4.74 -8.66 8.83
C TYR A 104 4.18 -9.03 10.20
N LEU A 105 3.28 -8.22 10.74
CA LEU A 105 2.67 -8.44 12.04
C LEU A 105 1.37 -9.25 11.92
N PRO A 106 0.98 -9.98 12.98
CA PRO A 106 -0.32 -10.63 13.02
C PRO A 106 -1.46 -9.64 12.81
N VAL A 107 -2.53 -10.13 12.18
CA VAL A 107 -3.72 -9.31 11.90
C VAL A 107 -4.35 -8.85 13.20
N LEU A 108 -4.60 -7.54 13.31
CA LEU A 108 -5.46 -7.01 14.36
C LEU A 108 -6.92 -7.17 13.90
N ASP A 109 -7.62 -8.11 14.50
CA ASP A 109 -9.05 -8.31 14.29
C ASP A 109 -9.87 -7.80 15.49
N GLN A 110 -11.18 -7.86 15.36
CA GLN A 110 -12.08 -7.41 16.42
C GLN A 110 -11.92 -8.23 17.72
N ALA A 111 -11.67 -9.52 17.60
CA ALA A 111 -11.49 -10.40 18.76
C ALA A 111 -10.21 -10.03 19.53
N MET A 112 -9.13 -9.80 18.80
CA MET A 112 -7.86 -9.36 19.39
C MET A 112 -7.99 -7.99 20.08
N LEU A 113 -8.72 -7.04 19.50
CA LEU A 113 -8.94 -5.72 20.11
C LEU A 113 -9.73 -5.77 21.42
N GLN A 114 -10.50 -6.84 21.69
CA GLN A 114 -11.20 -7.06 22.96
C GLN A 114 -10.30 -7.68 24.04
N ASP A 115 -9.18 -8.29 23.64
CA ASP A 115 -8.23 -8.92 24.55
C ASP A 115 -7.01 -8.01 24.79
N GLN A 116 -6.95 -7.42 25.99
CA GLN A 116 -5.83 -6.56 26.39
C GLN A 116 -4.48 -7.27 26.29
N ALA A 117 -4.42 -8.55 26.67
CA ALA A 117 -3.16 -9.29 26.67
C ALA A 117 -2.67 -9.54 25.25
N ALA A 118 -3.59 -9.87 24.33
CA ALA A 118 -3.28 -10.04 22.91
C ALA A 118 -2.76 -8.75 22.26
N VAL A 119 -3.45 -7.62 22.51
CA VAL A 119 -2.99 -6.31 21.99
C VAL A 119 -1.64 -5.92 22.61
N THR A 120 -1.42 -6.20 23.90
CA THR A 120 -0.13 -5.91 24.55
C THR A 120 1.01 -6.71 23.91
N ALA A 121 0.79 -8.00 23.66
CA ALA A 121 1.78 -8.84 22.98
C ALA A 121 2.06 -8.36 21.55
N TRP A 122 1.02 -7.92 20.84
CA TRP A 122 1.16 -7.35 19.50
C TRP A 122 1.96 -6.04 19.53
N CYS A 123 1.66 -5.14 20.48
CA CYS A 123 2.41 -3.89 20.66
C CYS A 123 3.89 -4.14 20.99
N ALA A 124 4.18 -5.15 21.80
CA ALA A 124 5.56 -5.53 22.11
C ALA A 124 6.34 -6.02 20.87
N ARG A 125 5.69 -6.79 19.99
CA ARG A 125 6.29 -7.20 18.71
C ARG A 125 6.57 -6.00 17.80
N LEU A 126 5.59 -5.08 17.66
CA LEU A 126 5.79 -3.87 16.88
C LEU A 126 6.95 -3.03 17.44
N GLN A 127 7.02 -2.86 18.77
CA GLN A 127 8.11 -2.14 19.41
C GLN A 127 9.47 -2.75 19.06
N GLN A 128 9.61 -4.06 19.21
CA GLN A 128 10.83 -4.79 18.90
C GLN A 128 11.26 -4.62 17.43
N THR A 129 10.32 -4.78 16.48
CA THR A 129 10.64 -4.64 15.04
C THR A 129 11.04 -3.22 14.67
N LEU A 130 10.45 -2.19 15.31
CA LEU A 130 10.85 -0.80 15.10
C LEU A 130 12.24 -0.48 15.68
N GLU A 131 12.63 -1.10 16.80
CA GLU A 131 13.96 -0.96 17.38
C GLU A 131 15.05 -1.63 16.51
N ASP A 132 14.76 -2.84 16.01
CA ASP A 132 15.69 -3.61 15.16
C ASP A 132 16.01 -2.90 13.83
N GLN A 133 15.09 -2.11 13.30
CA GLN A 133 15.28 -1.38 12.03
C GLN A 133 16.16 -0.13 12.14
N GLY A 134 16.55 0.30 13.31
CA GLY A 134 17.43 1.44 13.51
C GLY A 134 16.82 2.74 12.95
N THR A 135 15.97 3.37 13.69
CA THR A 135 15.11 4.49 13.25
C THR A 135 15.84 5.85 13.20
N ASN A 136 16.94 5.99 12.46
CA ASN A 136 17.59 7.27 12.09
C ASN A 136 17.27 8.49 13.02
N GLY A 137 17.45 8.33 14.35
CA GLY A 137 17.20 9.38 15.33
C GLY A 137 15.75 9.59 15.74
N SER A 138 14.82 8.76 15.27
CA SER A 138 13.43 8.71 15.73
C SER A 138 13.30 7.68 16.86
N GLN A 139 12.55 8.02 17.91
CA GLN A 139 12.25 7.10 19.01
C GLN A 139 10.77 6.76 18.99
N PHE A 140 10.47 5.47 18.93
CA PHE A 140 9.11 4.95 19.00
C PHE A 140 8.85 4.34 20.38
N VAL A 141 7.70 4.65 20.94
CA VAL A 141 7.17 3.98 22.13
C VAL A 141 5.77 3.49 21.80
N VAL A 142 5.59 2.18 21.83
CA VAL A 142 4.32 1.54 21.53
C VAL A 142 3.66 1.10 22.84
N SER A 143 2.43 1.48 23.07
CA SER A 143 1.64 1.17 24.25
C SER A 143 0.22 0.79 23.89
N VAL A 144 -0.55 0.35 24.86
CA VAL A 144 -1.97 0.01 24.67
C VAL A 144 -2.82 1.08 25.32
N GLU A 145 -3.81 1.57 24.59
CA GLU A 145 -4.82 2.49 25.13
C GLU A 145 -6.19 1.82 25.14
N HIS A 146 -6.94 2.05 26.22
CA HIS A 146 -8.31 1.54 26.35
C HIS A 146 -9.30 2.56 25.80
N ASN A 147 -10.02 2.20 24.76
CA ASN A 147 -11.14 2.99 24.25
C ASN A 147 -12.41 2.62 25.02
N ILE A 148 -12.82 3.50 25.94
CA ILE A 148 -13.95 3.28 26.86
C ILE A 148 -15.28 3.20 26.10
N GLU A 149 -15.45 3.98 25.03
CA GLU A 149 -16.71 4.03 24.28
C GLU A 149 -17.01 2.70 23.56
N ARG A 150 -15.98 2.07 23.02
CA ARG A 150 -16.11 0.80 22.26
C ARG A 150 -15.72 -0.43 23.08
N GLN A 151 -15.23 -0.26 24.32
CA GLN A 151 -14.74 -1.33 25.17
C GLN A 151 -13.68 -2.21 24.50
N ILE A 152 -12.73 -1.56 23.81
CA ILE A 152 -11.62 -2.21 23.08
C ILE A 152 -10.28 -1.61 23.48
N HIS A 153 -9.22 -2.35 23.21
CA HIS A 153 -7.84 -1.92 23.38
C HIS A 153 -7.24 -1.63 22.02
N VAL A 154 -6.60 -0.46 21.86
CA VAL A 154 -6.00 -0.05 20.61
C VAL A 154 -4.52 0.25 20.79
N PRO A 155 -3.66 -0.07 19.80
CA PRO A 155 -2.26 0.34 19.84
C PRO A 155 -2.13 1.85 19.75
N HIS A 156 -1.38 2.42 20.69
CA HIS A 156 -1.00 3.81 20.75
C HIS A 156 0.51 3.92 20.50
N ILE A 157 0.90 4.83 19.60
CA ILE A 157 2.30 4.99 19.15
C ILE A 157 2.72 6.43 19.43
N SER A 158 3.70 6.60 20.29
CA SER A 158 4.39 7.86 20.50
C SER A 158 5.68 7.87 19.66
N LEU A 159 5.80 8.83 18.78
CA LEU A 159 6.98 9.06 17.95
C LEU A 159 7.65 10.37 18.36
N ARG A 160 8.89 10.27 18.86
CA ARG A 160 9.73 11.43 19.08
C ARG A 160 10.72 11.61 17.93
N GLN A 161 10.55 12.71 17.21
CA GLN A 161 11.39 13.04 16.06
C GLN A 161 11.81 14.51 16.12
N HIS A 162 13.11 14.78 15.96
CA HIS A 162 13.66 16.15 16.06
C HIS A 162 13.26 16.91 17.34
N GLY A 163 13.07 16.19 18.45
CA GLY A 163 12.66 16.77 19.75
C GLY A 163 11.16 17.07 19.87
N ILE A 164 10.36 16.73 18.87
CA ILE A 164 8.89 16.89 18.87
C ILE A 164 8.24 15.53 19.09
N ASP A 165 7.27 15.46 19.99
CA ASP A 165 6.50 14.26 20.27
C ASP A 165 5.19 14.27 19.45
N HIS A 166 4.99 13.23 18.66
CA HIS A 166 3.77 12.96 17.89
C HIS A 166 3.06 11.74 18.44
N GLN A 167 1.74 11.80 18.52
CA GLN A 167 0.91 10.70 19.02
C GLN A 167 0.02 10.17 17.91
N TYR A 168 -0.03 8.85 17.78
CA TYR A 168 -0.81 8.15 16.77
C TYR A 168 -1.56 6.97 17.39
N HIS A 169 -2.71 6.64 16.83
CA HIS A 169 -3.52 5.49 17.24
C HIS A 169 -3.84 4.63 16.01
N LEU A 170 -3.70 3.33 16.13
CA LEU A 170 -4.29 2.40 15.17
C LEU A 170 -5.76 2.22 15.56
N SER A 171 -6.59 3.18 15.13
CA SER A 171 -8.01 3.24 15.52
C SER A 171 -8.80 2.01 15.02
N TYR A 172 -9.94 1.75 15.66
CA TYR A 172 -10.90 0.74 15.21
C TYR A 172 -11.26 0.90 13.72
N ASP A 173 -11.53 2.13 13.30
CA ASP A 173 -11.94 2.42 11.93
C ASP A 173 -10.80 2.15 10.92
N PHE A 174 -9.54 2.40 11.32
CA PHE A 174 -8.37 2.04 10.50
C PHE A 174 -8.22 0.53 10.36
N VAL A 175 -8.30 -0.22 11.46
CA VAL A 175 -8.18 -1.69 11.47
C VAL A 175 -9.27 -2.36 10.61
N HIS A 176 -10.46 -1.75 10.52
CA HIS A 176 -11.55 -2.25 9.68
C HIS A 176 -11.59 -1.65 8.27
N SER A 177 -10.63 -0.80 7.92
CA SER A 177 -10.56 -0.16 6.60
C SER A 177 -10.18 -1.13 5.48
N ALA A 178 -10.49 -0.75 4.25
CA ALA A 178 -10.07 -1.49 3.06
C ALA A 178 -8.54 -1.43 2.88
N GLU A 179 -7.95 -0.31 3.29
CA GLU A 179 -6.51 -0.07 3.24
C GLU A 179 -5.75 -1.03 4.16
N TYR A 180 -6.17 -1.18 5.41
CA TYR A 180 -5.55 -2.13 6.33
C TYR A 180 -5.65 -3.57 5.82
N ARG A 181 -6.82 -3.97 5.30
CA ARG A 181 -7.01 -5.30 4.72
C ARG A 181 -6.08 -5.58 3.54
N GLN A 182 -5.80 -4.59 2.69
CA GLN A 182 -4.85 -4.75 1.59
C GLN A 182 -3.41 -4.97 2.09
N ILE A 183 -3.00 -4.24 3.14
CA ILE A 183 -1.68 -4.40 3.75
C ILE A 183 -1.52 -5.80 4.34
N VAL A 184 -2.50 -6.26 5.09
CA VAL A 184 -2.50 -7.57 5.74
C VAL A 184 -2.53 -8.71 4.72
N ALA A 185 -3.37 -8.61 3.68
CA ALA A 185 -3.46 -9.64 2.63
C ALA A 185 -2.11 -9.86 1.91
N LEU A 186 -1.31 -8.80 1.72
CA LEU A 186 0.06 -8.95 1.22
C LEU A 186 0.92 -9.71 2.22
N GLY A 187 0.80 -9.43 3.51
CA GLY A 187 1.54 -10.10 4.57
C GLY A 187 1.25 -11.61 4.63
N GLU A 188 -0.03 -11.98 4.59
CA GLU A 188 -0.47 -13.38 4.53
C GLU A 188 0.09 -14.10 3.30
N GLN A 189 0.09 -13.44 2.15
CA GLN A 189 0.65 -14.00 0.93
C GLN A 189 2.17 -14.19 1.03
N ILE A 190 2.91 -13.23 1.59
CA ILE A 190 4.35 -13.37 1.81
C ILE A 190 4.62 -14.50 2.81
N ALA A 191 3.87 -14.58 3.91
CA ALA A 191 4.02 -15.64 4.90
C ALA A 191 3.81 -17.04 4.27
N SER A 192 2.79 -17.20 3.41
CA SER A 192 2.52 -18.47 2.71
C SER A 192 3.61 -18.90 1.70
N LEU A 193 4.53 -18.00 1.35
CA LEU A 193 5.67 -18.32 0.48
C LEU A 193 6.89 -18.80 1.28
N VAL A 194 6.93 -18.52 2.58
CA VAL A 194 8.06 -18.82 3.48
C VAL A 194 7.85 -20.14 4.22
N GLU A 195 6.58 -20.59 4.35
CA GLU A 195 6.21 -21.92 4.88
C GLU A 195 6.43 -23.02 3.84
#